data_c96d9f578f16f7d24716c0d8f0feef74
#
_entry.id   c96d9f578f16f7d24716c0d8f0feef74
#
_cell.length_a   1.000
_cell.length_b   1.000
_cell.length_c   1.000
_cell.angle_alpha   90.00
_cell.angle_beta   90.00
_cell.angle_gamma   90.00
#
_symmetry.space_group_name_H-M   'P 1'
#
loop_
_entity.id
_entity.type
_entity.pdbx_description
1 polymer ?
#
loop_
_entity_poly.entity_id
_entity_poly.type
_entity_poly.pdbx_seq_one_letter_code
_entity_poly.pdbx_strand_id
1 'polypeptide(L)'
;FITGYGEVRTFNTVTISPEISGTIVNIHPRLETGETITEGELLFQIDPANYTAAENEARANVAQWENAITRLEKQFAIDTGRLKNLRRNEHLAQKEFARIQTLFKTDNVGTRSGVDRAEQAYNGARDLADQMAQAVTLYPIRIKEAQSTLDGARARLALATANLKRCTINSPFTARIKSVALEKGQYVSPGQGVVTLADDSILEIHVPTDSRDARQWLLFNGKPAASKTAWFAGLEPVVCNIHWTEDTTGHMWQGRLDRVVQFHRETRTLTLAVRIDAADATAGNPGQLPLVDGMFCTVEIPGKTLKQVFKLPRQAVSFSNTVYM
;
A
#
# COMPACT_ATOMS: atom_id res chain seq x y z
N PHE A 1 -34.95 -23.29 -15.96
CA PHE A 1 -33.51 -23.11 -15.92
C PHE A 1 -33.07 -22.32 -17.13
N ILE A 2 -32.10 -21.43 -16.93
CA ILE A 2 -31.30 -20.84 -18.00
C ILE A 2 -30.03 -21.69 -18.09
N THR A 3 -29.76 -22.24 -19.26
CA THR A 3 -28.51 -22.98 -19.49
C THR A 3 -27.58 -22.08 -20.26
N GLY A 4 -26.39 -21.91 -19.76
CA GLY A 4 -25.34 -21.14 -20.41
C GLY A 4 -23.99 -21.84 -20.28
N TYR A 5 -23.01 -21.34 -21.00
CA TYR A 5 -21.66 -21.92 -21.07
C TYR A 5 -20.64 -20.86 -20.72
N GLY A 6 -19.58 -21.26 -20.03
CA GLY A 6 -18.50 -20.34 -19.67
C GLY A 6 -17.26 -21.07 -19.21
N GLU A 7 -16.16 -20.34 -19.30
CA GLU A 7 -14.85 -20.78 -18.80
C GLU A 7 -14.72 -20.40 -17.33
N VAL A 8 -14.21 -21.34 -16.54
CA VAL A 8 -13.86 -21.11 -15.15
C VAL A 8 -12.62 -20.22 -15.11
N ARG A 9 -12.68 -19.16 -14.33
CA ARG A 9 -11.57 -18.21 -14.14
C ARG A 9 -11.33 -17.98 -12.67
N THR A 10 -10.08 -17.76 -12.33
CA THR A 10 -9.71 -17.27 -11.00
C THR A 10 -10.26 -15.85 -10.83
N PHE A 11 -10.90 -15.57 -9.70
CA PHE A 11 -11.47 -14.25 -9.42
C PHE A 11 -10.42 -13.15 -9.38
N ASN A 12 -9.26 -13.44 -8.80
CA ASN A 12 -8.19 -12.48 -8.64
C ASN A 12 -6.87 -13.04 -9.17
N THR A 13 -6.25 -12.31 -10.08
CA THR A 13 -4.93 -12.65 -10.63
C THR A 13 -4.03 -11.43 -10.50
N VAL A 14 -2.86 -11.59 -9.88
CA VAL A 14 -1.89 -10.51 -9.64
C VAL A 14 -0.57 -10.84 -10.30
N THR A 15 -0.07 -9.92 -11.11
CA THR A 15 1.28 -10.03 -11.67
C THR A 15 2.25 -9.28 -10.76
N ILE A 16 3.18 -9.99 -10.18
CA ILE A 16 4.24 -9.47 -9.32
C ILE A 16 5.33 -8.88 -10.20
N SER A 17 5.67 -7.63 -9.95
CA SER A 17 6.74 -6.90 -10.62
C SER A 17 7.69 -6.34 -9.56
N PRO A 18 9.01 -6.42 -9.75
CA PRO A 18 9.94 -5.77 -8.83
C PRO A 18 9.76 -4.25 -8.86
N GLU A 19 9.92 -3.62 -7.70
CA GLU A 19 9.87 -2.16 -7.56
C GLU A 19 11.26 -1.51 -7.68
N ILE A 20 12.31 -2.34 -7.63
CA ILE A 20 13.72 -1.95 -7.73
C ILE A 20 14.43 -2.83 -8.76
N SER A 21 15.55 -2.36 -9.27
CA SER A 21 16.38 -3.12 -10.21
C SER A 21 17.47 -3.91 -9.52
N GLY A 22 17.89 -5.01 -10.10
CA GLY A 22 19.05 -5.78 -9.64
C GLY A 22 19.06 -7.21 -10.12
N THR A 23 20.06 -7.96 -9.70
CA THR A 23 20.23 -9.37 -10.06
C THR A 23 19.50 -10.26 -9.05
N ILE A 24 18.81 -11.27 -9.53
CA ILE A 24 18.14 -12.28 -8.69
C ILE A 24 19.19 -13.22 -8.09
N VAL A 25 19.25 -13.26 -6.76
CA VAL A 25 20.20 -14.11 -6.02
C VAL A 25 19.54 -15.35 -5.42
N ASN A 26 18.26 -15.28 -5.12
CA ASN A 26 17.51 -16.38 -4.53
C ASN A 26 16.11 -16.46 -5.13
N ILE A 27 15.62 -17.70 -5.33
CA ILE A 27 14.27 -18.01 -5.80
C ILE A 27 13.73 -19.11 -4.90
N HIS A 28 12.46 -19.06 -4.58
CA HIS A 28 11.81 -20.11 -3.80
C HIS A 28 11.90 -21.46 -4.54
N PRO A 29 12.28 -22.58 -3.87
CA PRO A 29 12.45 -23.87 -4.53
C PRO A 29 11.21 -24.41 -5.25
N ARG A 30 10.01 -24.03 -4.76
CA ARG A 30 8.72 -24.41 -5.36
C ARG A 30 8.10 -23.28 -6.19
N LEU A 31 8.90 -22.34 -6.69
CA LEU A 31 8.39 -21.28 -7.58
C LEU A 31 8.27 -21.81 -9.01
N GLU A 32 7.34 -22.75 -9.21
CA GLU A 32 7.07 -23.40 -10.49
C GLU A 32 5.58 -23.27 -10.83
N THR A 33 5.27 -23.22 -12.13
CA THR A 33 3.87 -23.11 -12.59
C THR A 33 3.04 -24.29 -12.11
N GLY A 34 1.89 -24.02 -11.51
CA GLY A 34 0.97 -25.01 -10.94
C GLY A 34 1.15 -25.27 -9.44
N GLU A 35 2.30 -24.92 -8.86
CA GLU A 35 2.53 -25.04 -7.42
C GLU A 35 1.77 -23.95 -6.63
N THR A 36 1.54 -24.25 -5.34
CA THR A 36 0.89 -23.32 -4.41
C THR A 36 1.93 -22.76 -3.45
N ILE A 37 1.84 -21.44 -3.23
CA ILE A 37 2.67 -20.70 -2.28
C ILE A 37 1.78 -20.01 -1.25
N THR A 38 2.22 -20.00 0.02
CA THR A 38 1.47 -19.42 1.13
C THR A 38 1.72 -17.92 1.24
N GLU A 39 0.76 -17.17 1.79
CA GLU A 39 0.93 -15.76 2.11
C GLU A 39 2.19 -15.52 2.96
N GLY A 40 2.98 -14.51 2.59
CA GLY A 40 4.21 -14.14 3.28
C GLY A 40 5.44 -14.99 2.93
N GLU A 41 5.30 -16.11 2.23
CA GLU A 41 6.46 -16.89 1.75
C GLU A 41 7.26 -16.11 0.70
N LEU A 42 8.59 -16.30 0.73
CA LEU A 42 9.51 -15.69 -0.21
C LEU A 42 9.21 -16.19 -1.63
N LEU A 43 9.03 -15.28 -2.57
CA LEU A 43 8.99 -15.62 -4.01
C LEU A 43 10.42 -15.61 -4.59
N PHE A 44 11.07 -14.46 -4.47
CA PHE A 44 12.45 -14.29 -4.92
C PHE A 44 13.12 -13.12 -4.20
N GLN A 45 14.44 -13.06 -4.30
CA GLN A 45 15.25 -12.02 -3.69
C GLN A 45 16.21 -11.41 -4.72
N ILE A 46 16.22 -10.09 -4.77
CA ILE A 46 17.18 -9.27 -5.50
C ILE A 46 18.42 -9.07 -4.62
N ASP A 47 19.61 -8.99 -5.22
CA ASP A 47 20.87 -8.77 -4.50
C ASP A 47 20.78 -7.52 -3.60
N PRO A 48 20.83 -7.68 -2.27
CA PRO A 48 20.69 -6.59 -1.33
C PRO A 48 21.99 -5.81 -1.08
N ALA A 49 23.12 -6.22 -1.63
CA ALA A 49 24.44 -5.69 -1.27
C ALA A 49 24.53 -4.17 -1.43
N ASN A 50 24.17 -3.65 -2.60
CA ASN A 50 24.19 -2.21 -2.87
C ASN A 50 23.17 -1.44 -2.03
N TYR A 51 21.99 -2.01 -1.81
CA TYR A 51 20.93 -1.39 -1.00
C TYR A 51 21.27 -1.37 0.48
N THR A 52 21.94 -2.41 0.98
CA THR A 52 22.48 -2.46 2.36
C THR A 52 23.57 -1.40 2.55
N ALA A 53 24.47 -1.25 1.58
CA ALA A 53 25.50 -0.22 1.62
C ALA A 53 24.89 1.19 1.64
N ALA A 54 23.88 1.45 0.80
CA ALA A 54 23.18 2.73 0.75
C ALA A 54 22.41 3.04 2.05
N GLU A 55 21.80 2.03 2.68
CA GLU A 55 21.14 2.21 3.98
C GLU A 55 22.15 2.53 5.07
N ASN A 56 23.29 1.82 5.12
CA ASN A 56 24.34 2.08 6.10
C ASN A 56 24.96 3.48 5.94
N GLU A 57 25.18 3.93 4.72
CA GLU A 57 25.63 5.29 4.42
C GLU A 57 24.64 6.34 4.93
N ALA A 58 23.34 6.17 4.61
CA ALA A 58 22.29 7.08 5.05
C ALA A 58 22.15 7.10 6.59
N ARG A 59 22.31 5.95 7.25
CA ARG A 59 22.30 5.82 8.72
C ARG A 59 23.48 6.55 9.35
N ALA A 60 24.68 6.41 8.78
CA ALA A 60 25.86 7.13 9.23
C ALA A 60 25.69 8.65 9.10
N ASN A 61 25.08 9.12 8.02
CA ASN A 61 24.79 10.54 7.80
C ASN A 61 23.81 11.09 8.85
N VAL A 62 22.76 10.37 9.21
CA VAL A 62 21.85 10.72 10.32
C VAL A 62 22.63 10.87 11.63
N ALA A 63 23.45 9.89 11.98
CA ALA A 63 24.26 9.93 13.21
C ALA A 63 25.23 11.11 13.21
N GLN A 64 25.81 11.46 12.07
CA GLN A 64 26.69 12.63 11.93
C GLN A 64 25.94 13.93 12.30
N TRP A 65 24.73 14.13 11.79
CA TRP A 65 23.95 15.34 12.07
C TRP A 65 23.41 15.37 13.49
N GLU A 66 23.02 14.25 14.09
CA GLU A 66 22.64 14.15 15.50
C GLU A 66 23.80 14.56 16.41
N ASN A 67 25.02 14.09 16.10
CA ASN A 67 26.21 14.48 16.81
C ASN A 67 26.56 15.97 16.61
N ALA A 68 26.32 16.52 15.42
CA ALA A 68 26.54 17.95 15.13
C ALA A 68 25.60 18.84 15.96
N ILE A 69 24.31 18.48 16.04
CA ILE A 69 23.32 19.19 16.86
C ILE A 69 23.72 19.14 18.34
N THR A 70 24.04 17.96 18.85
CA THR A 70 24.48 17.78 20.25
C THR A 70 25.68 18.65 20.58
N ARG A 71 26.65 18.77 19.66
CA ARG A 71 27.82 19.63 19.83
C ARG A 71 27.41 21.10 19.86
N LEU A 72 26.53 21.56 18.96
CA LEU A 72 26.04 22.94 18.94
C LEU A 72 25.27 23.28 20.22
N GLU A 73 24.42 22.38 20.72
CA GLU A 73 23.67 22.56 21.97
C GLU A 73 24.59 22.68 23.18
N LYS A 74 25.63 21.83 23.27
CA LYS A 74 26.62 21.92 24.34
C LYS A 74 27.39 23.23 24.28
N GLN A 75 27.83 23.67 23.09
CA GLN A 75 28.52 24.93 22.91
C GLN A 75 27.64 26.12 23.27
N PHE A 76 26.37 26.10 22.86
CA PHE A 76 25.36 27.10 23.22
C PHE A 76 25.19 27.22 24.74
N ALA A 77 25.12 26.10 25.46
CA ALA A 77 25.03 26.11 26.93
C ALA A 77 26.27 26.72 27.60
N ILE A 78 27.46 26.36 27.10
CA ILE A 78 28.74 26.90 27.61
C ILE A 78 28.81 28.41 27.39
N ASP A 79 28.53 28.86 26.15
CA ASP A 79 28.66 30.28 25.80
C ASP A 79 27.55 31.13 26.46
N THR A 80 26.36 30.56 26.70
CA THR A 80 25.33 31.21 27.52
C THR A 80 25.77 31.40 28.96
N GLY A 81 26.44 30.41 29.55
CA GLY A 81 27.05 30.52 30.87
C GLY A 81 28.12 31.60 30.93
N ARG A 82 28.99 31.67 29.89
CA ARG A 82 30.02 32.70 29.76
C ARG A 82 29.43 34.09 29.61
N LEU A 83 28.39 34.26 28.81
CA LEU A 83 27.65 35.52 28.67
C LEU A 83 27.10 36.03 30.02
N LYS A 84 26.53 35.12 30.81
CA LYS A 84 26.02 35.46 32.16
C LYS A 84 27.12 36.04 33.04
N ASN A 85 28.32 35.47 33.00
CA ASN A 85 29.47 35.98 33.76
C ASN A 85 29.95 37.34 33.23
N LEU A 86 30.05 37.53 31.91
CA LEU A 86 30.42 38.80 31.30
C LEU A 86 29.43 39.92 31.64
N ARG A 87 28.13 39.67 31.59
CA ARG A 87 27.09 40.64 32.00
C ARG A 87 27.15 40.98 33.48
N ARG A 88 27.55 40.02 34.34
CA ARG A 88 27.81 40.32 35.75
C ARG A 88 29.00 41.27 35.92
N ASN A 89 30.10 41.04 35.17
CA ASN A 89 31.25 41.91 35.18
C ASN A 89 30.93 43.30 34.65
N GLU A 90 30.20 43.43 33.57
CA GLU A 90 29.67 44.67 33.03
C GLU A 90 28.85 45.44 34.10
N HIS A 91 27.93 44.76 34.77
CA HIS A 91 27.12 45.40 35.82
C HIS A 91 27.94 45.90 37.01
N LEU A 92 28.96 45.15 37.42
CA LEU A 92 29.89 45.59 38.45
C LEU A 92 30.71 46.82 38.02
N ALA A 93 31.25 46.83 36.80
CA ALA A 93 31.97 47.95 36.23
C ALA A 93 31.07 49.20 36.09
N GLN A 94 29.81 49.02 35.68
CA GLN A 94 28.81 50.08 35.60
C GLN A 94 28.53 50.71 36.95
N LYS A 95 28.36 49.90 38.00
CA LYS A 95 28.14 50.40 39.38
C LYS A 95 29.32 51.18 39.87
N GLU A 96 30.55 50.69 39.63
CA GLU A 96 31.77 51.35 40.04
C GLU A 96 31.93 52.68 39.30
N PHE A 97 31.69 52.72 37.98
CA PHE A 97 31.75 53.98 37.22
C PHE A 97 30.70 54.99 37.76
N ALA A 98 29.47 54.57 37.99
CA ALA A 98 28.42 55.43 38.55
C ALA A 98 28.77 55.95 39.93
N ARG A 99 29.40 55.15 40.81
CA ARG A 99 29.86 55.53 42.12
C ARG A 99 30.96 56.61 42.04
N ILE A 100 31.99 56.35 41.23
CA ILE A 100 33.14 57.29 41.05
C ILE A 100 32.64 58.61 40.43
N GLN A 101 31.70 58.55 39.43
CA GLN A 101 31.19 59.76 38.82
C GLN A 101 30.36 60.59 39.82
N THR A 102 29.53 59.96 40.68
CA THR A 102 28.81 60.68 41.74
C THR A 102 29.70 61.33 42.75
N LEU A 103 30.72 60.63 43.28
CA LEU A 103 31.72 61.18 44.18
C LEU A 103 32.44 62.37 43.60
N PHE A 104 32.79 62.30 42.31
CA PHE A 104 33.50 63.41 41.62
C PHE A 104 32.59 64.63 41.39
N LYS A 105 31.29 64.40 40.96
CA LYS A 105 30.39 65.53 40.65
C LYS A 105 29.74 66.16 41.89
N THR A 106 29.37 65.36 42.91
CA THR A 106 28.62 65.83 44.06
C THR A 106 29.47 66.16 45.23
N ASP A 107 30.45 65.33 45.51
CA ASP A 107 31.29 65.48 46.77
C ASP A 107 32.68 66.07 46.48
N ASN A 108 32.99 66.45 45.24
CA ASN A 108 34.29 66.93 44.78
C ASN A 108 35.49 66.01 45.19
N VAL A 109 35.26 64.72 45.35
CA VAL A 109 36.21 63.71 45.73
C VAL A 109 36.72 62.92 44.53
N GLY A 110 38.03 62.82 44.30
CA GLY A 110 38.56 62.04 43.18
C GLY A 110 39.20 62.92 42.09
N THR A 111 39.64 62.28 41.00
CA THR A 111 40.27 62.97 39.85
C THR A 111 39.46 62.65 38.57
N ARG A 112 39.49 63.56 37.61
CA ARG A 112 38.87 63.33 36.28
C ARG A 112 39.43 62.07 35.60
N SER A 113 40.75 61.85 35.69
CA SER A 113 41.41 60.65 35.22
C SER A 113 40.94 59.37 35.90
N GLY A 114 40.39 59.43 37.13
CA GLY A 114 39.76 58.31 37.81
C GLY A 114 38.37 57.97 37.18
N VAL A 115 37.60 59.02 36.84
CA VAL A 115 36.30 58.86 36.13
C VAL A 115 36.47 58.25 34.75
N ASP A 116 37.45 58.83 33.98
CA ASP A 116 37.75 58.37 32.61
C ASP A 116 38.23 56.91 32.59
N ARG A 117 39.05 56.48 33.59
CA ARG A 117 39.43 55.05 33.74
C ARG A 117 38.29 54.12 34.07
N ALA A 118 37.38 54.54 34.94
CA ALA A 118 36.22 53.74 35.31
C ALA A 118 35.25 53.62 34.14
N GLU A 119 35.04 54.70 33.36
CA GLU A 119 34.26 54.68 32.11
C GLU A 119 34.86 53.73 31.08
N GLN A 120 36.16 53.78 30.86
CA GLN A 120 36.90 52.90 29.95
C GLN A 120 36.75 51.41 30.35
N ALA A 121 36.83 51.10 31.65
CA ALA A 121 36.63 49.75 32.17
C ALA A 121 35.19 49.26 31.96
N TYR A 122 34.18 50.13 32.16
CA TYR A 122 32.79 49.80 31.89
C TYR A 122 32.57 49.55 30.41
N ASN A 123 33.05 50.43 29.53
CA ASN A 123 32.86 50.27 28.08
C ASN A 123 33.52 48.97 27.57
N GLY A 124 34.74 48.65 28.04
CA GLY A 124 35.40 47.40 27.71
C GLY A 124 34.66 46.14 28.20
N ALA A 125 34.08 46.19 29.41
CA ALA A 125 33.29 45.07 29.92
C ALA A 125 31.96 44.89 29.12
N ARG A 126 31.33 46.00 28.74
CA ARG A 126 30.14 46.01 27.89
C ARG A 126 30.40 45.44 26.51
N ASP A 127 31.49 45.90 25.85
CA ASP A 127 31.85 45.41 24.50
C ASP A 127 32.06 43.90 24.49
N LEU A 128 32.70 43.32 25.52
CA LEU A 128 32.89 41.89 25.66
C LEU A 128 31.54 41.13 25.86
N ALA A 129 30.65 41.71 26.66
CA ALA A 129 29.31 41.13 26.88
C ALA A 129 28.45 41.16 25.61
N ASP A 130 28.50 42.27 24.88
CA ASP A 130 27.74 42.44 23.63
C ASP A 130 28.26 41.54 22.53
N GLN A 131 29.58 41.38 22.37
CA GLN A 131 30.15 40.41 21.41
C GLN A 131 29.70 38.98 21.71
N MET A 132 29.75 38.58 22.98
CA MET A 132 29.27 37.24 23.37
C MET A 132 27.76 37.08 23.18
N ALA A 133 26.96 38.11 23.46
CA ALA A 133 25.53 38.10 23.24
C ALA A 133 25.17 37.88 21.75
N GLN A 134 25.89 38.56 20.85
CA GLN A 134 25.73 38.34 19.41
C GLN A 134 26.05 36.89 19.01
N ALA A 135 27.14 36.32 19.50
CA ALA A 135 27.51 34.93 19.23
C ALA A 135 26.44 33.96 19.74
N VAL A 136 25.95 34.17 20.97
CA VAL A 136 24.91 33.32 21.59
C VAL A 136 23.60 33.38 20.81
N THR A 137 23.23 34.55 20.26
CA THR A 137 21.98 34.72 19.51
C THR A 137 21.95 33.93 18.20
N LEU A 138 23.09 33.56 17.65
CA LEU A 138 23.18 32.78 16.40
C LEU A 138 22.98 31.26 16.61
N TYR A 139 23.19 30.75 17.83
CA TYR A 139 23.07 29.31 18.07
C TYR A 139 21.70 28.72 17.75
N PRO A 140 20.57 29.31 18.18
CA PRO A 140 19.24 28.78 17.85
C PRO A 140 19.00 28.64 16.34
N ILE A 141 19.52 29.58 15.54
CA ILE A 141 19.45 29.57 14.09
C ILE A 141 20.25 28.39 13.53
N ARG A 142 21.50 28.25 13.95
CA ARG A 142 22.43 27.17 13.53
C ARG A 142 21.87 25.78 13.92
N ILE A 143 21.28 25.65 15.11
CA ILE A 143 20.65 24.41 15.57
C ILE A 143 19.45 24.08 14.69
N LYS A 144 18.63 25.07 14.37
CA LYS A 144 17.47 24.87 13.47
C LYS A 144 17.89 24.48 12.06
N GLU A 145 18.94 25.08 11.52
CA GLU A 145 19.51 24.71 10.22
C GLU A 145 20.03 23.27 10.22
N ALA A 146 20.77 22.89 11.27
CA ALA A 146 21.25 21.52 11.45
C ALA A 146 20.10 20.52 11.60
N GLN A 147 19.03 20.91 12.29
CA GLN A 147 17.82 20.12 12.45
C GLN A 147 17.11 19.88 11.10
N SER A 148 16.96 20.92 10.29
CA SER A 148 16.41 20.79 8.93
C SER A 148 17.23 19.86 8.05
N THR A 149 18.57 19.89 8.21
CA THR A 149 19.47 18.99 7.49
C THR A 149 19.37 17.55 7.99
N LEU A 150 19.20 17.36 9.31
CA LEU A 150 18.94 16.06 9.92
C LEU A 150 17.63 15.44 9.39
N ASP A 151 16.57 16.24 9.26
CA ASP A 151 15.30 15.77 8.73
C ASP A 151 15.43 15.31 7.27
N GLY A 152 16.22 16.02 6.47
CA GLY A 152 16.58 15.59 5.11
C GLY A 152 17.38 14.29 5.09
N ALA A 153 18.32 14.10 6.04
CA ALA A 153 19.08 12.86 6.17
C ALA A 153 18.19 11.69 6.59
N ARG A 154 17.24 11.90 7.51
CA ARG A 154 16.24 10.90 7.92
C ARG A 154 15.32 10.47 6.78
N ALA A 155 14.90 11.40 5.94
CA ALA A 155 14.11 11.08 4.75
C ALA A 155 14.89 10.19 3.77
N ARG A 156 16.18 10.45 3.57
CA ARG A 156 17.06 9.60 2.75
C ARG A 156 17.25 8.21 3.35
N LEU A 157 17.40 8.12 4.67
CA LEU A 157 17.49 6.83 5.36
C LEU A 157 16.18 6.03 5.19
N ALA A 158 15.02 6.67 5.33
CA ALA A 158 13.73 6.01 5.13
C ALA A 158 13.59 5.44 3.70
N LEU A 159 14.04 6.20 2.69
CA LEU A 159 14.04 5.74 1.30
C LEU A 159 14.98 4.55 1.10
N ALA A 160 16.21 4.61 1.63
CA ALA A 160 17.19 3.52 1.53
C ALA A 160 16.69 2.24 2.22
N THR A 161 16.10 2.37 3.42
CA THR A 161 15.49 1.25 4.15
C THR A 161 14.30 0.64 3.38
N ALA A 162 13.45 1.46 2.75
CA ALA A 162 12.35 1.00 1.93
C ALA A 162 12.87 0.21 0.71
N ASN A 163 13.90 0.71 0.03
CA ASN A 163 14.50 0.03 -1.10
C ASN A 163 15.16 -1.31 -0.70
N LEU A 164 15.82 -1.36 0.47
CA LEU A 164 16.36 -2.61 0.99
C LEU A 164 15.26 -3.64 1.27
N LYS A 165 14.13 -3.22 1.84
CA LYS A 165 12.96 -4.10 2.03
C LYS A 165 12.40 -4.64 0.71
N ARG A 166 12.42 -3.83 -0.35
CA ARG A 166 11.96 -4.21 -1.69
C ARG A 166 12.88 -5.24 -2.38
N CYS A 167 14.07 -5.52 -1.83
CA CYS A 167 14.91 -6.60 -2.33
C CYS A 167 14.31 -7.98 -2.06
N THR A 168 13.44 -8.12 -1.06
CA THR A 168 12.80 -9.38 -0.69
C THR A 168 11.33 -9.31 -1.08
N ILE A 169 10.94 -10.12 -2.05
CA ILE A 169 9.58 -10.13 -2.60
C ILE A 169 8.87 -11.39 -2.10
N ASN A 170 7.81 -11.18 -1.33
CA ASN A 170 6.99 -12.23 -0.74
C ASN A 170 5.62 -12.29 -1.41
N SER A 171 4.95 -13.43 -1.28
CA SER A 171 3.58 -13.58 -1.76
C SER A 171 2.61 -12.73 -0.93
N PRO A 172 1.77 -11.89 -1.56
CA PRO A 172 0.80 -11.06 -0.85
C PRO A 172 -0.43 -11.81 -0.32
N PHE A 173 -0.67 -13.03 -0.80
CA PHE A 173 -1.75 -13.92 -0.38
C PHE A 173 -1.38 -15.37 -0.72
N THR A 174 -2.09 -16.34 -0.16
CA THR A 174 -1.93 -17.75 -0.57
C THR A 174 -2.45 -17.93 -1.99
N ALA A 175 -1.57 -18.33 -2.90
CA ALA A 175 -1.82 -18.31 -4.32
C ALA A 175 -1.29 -19.55 -5.03
N ARG A 176 -1.93 -19.90 -6.15
CA ARG A 176 -1.34 -20.80 -7.16
C ARG A 176 -0.49 -19.97 -8.13
N ILE A 177 0.66 -20.49 -8.48
CA ILE A 177 1.58 -19.88 -9.44
C ILE A 177 1.09 -20.17 -10.86
N LYS A 178 0.66 -19.13 -11.57
CA LYS A 178 0.14 -19.23 -12.95
C LYS A 178 1.25 -19.18 -14.00
N SER A 179 2.26 -18.35 -13.77
CA SER A 179 3.43 -18.28 -14.64
C SER A 179 4.64 -17.71 -13.90
N VAL A 180 5.82 -18.14 -14.30
CA VAL A 180 7.11 -17.65 -13.82
C VAL A 180 7.98 -17.29 -15.02
N ALA A 181 8.48 -16.06 -15.02
CA ALA A 181 9.34 -15.52 -16.09
C ALA A 181 10.61 -14.92 -15.46
N LEU A 182 11.25 -15.66 -14.56
CA LEU A 182 12.51 -15.26 -13.91
C LEU A 182 13.42 -16.46 -13.68
N GLU A 183 14.73 -16.17 -13.68
CA GLU A 183 15.77 -17.15 -13.40
C GLU A 183 16.82 -16.58 -12.44
N LYS A 184 17.46 -17.45 -11.66
CA LYS A 184 18.57 -17.07 -10.78
C LYS A 184 19.74 -16.53 -11.62
N GLY A 185 20.26 -15.37 -11.21
CA GLY A 185 21.30 -14.65 -11.95
C GLY A 185 20.77 -13.68 -13.02
N GLN A 186 19.48 -13.70 -13.30
CA GLN A 186 18.85 -12.74 -14.21
C GLN A 186 18.79 -11.35 -13.58
N TYR A 187 18.99 -10.32 -14.41
CA TYR A 187 18.78 -8.92 -14.03
C TYR A 187 17.33 -8.52 -14.31
N VAL A 188 16.68 -7.89 -13.33
CA VAL A 188 15.31 -7.41 -13.44
C VAL A 188 15.22 -5.90 -13.25
N SER A 189 14.18 -5.30 -13.83
CA SER A 189 13.92 -3.87 -13.78
C SER A 189 12.53 -3.58 -13.21
N PRO A 190 12.32 -2.40 -12.60
CA PRO A 190 11.01 -2.00 -12.08
C PRO A 190 9.91 -2.07 -13.14
N GLY A 191 8.75 -2.62 -12.73
CA GLY A 191 7.59 -2.75 -13.62
C GLY A 191 7.59 -3.96 -14.56
N GLN A 192 8.67 -4.72 -14.62
CA GLN A 192 8.70 -5.97 -15.37
C GLN A 192 7.91 -7.06 -14.62
N GLY A 193 6.80 -7.54 -15.21
CA GLY A 193 6.04 -8.66 -14.65
C GLY A 193 6.84 -9.96 -14.69
N VAL A 194 7.12 -10.55 -13.54
CA VAL A 194 8.00 -11.73 -13.44
C VAL A 194 7.30 -12.99 -12.89
N VAL A 195 6.28 -12.84 -12.07
CA VAL A 195 5.48 -13.95 -11.53
C VAL A 195 4.01 -13.57 -11.59
N THR A 196 3.18 -14.47 -12.08
CA THR A 196 1.72 -14.28 -12.04
C THR A 196 1.13 -15.25 -11.03
N LEU A 197 0.45 -14.70 -10.04
CA LEU A 197 -0.23 -15.41 -8.95
C LEU A 197 -1.73 -15.38 -9.17
N ALA A 198 -2.39 -16.50 -8.92
CA ALA A 198 -3.83 -16.67 -8.99
C ALA A 198 -4.39 -17.04 -7.61
N ASP A 199 -5.41 -16.32 -7.17
CA ASP A 199 -6.13 -16.60 -5.93
C ASP A 199 -7.29 -17.56 -6.23
N ASP A 200 -7.05 -18.84 -6.01
CA ASP A 200 -8.05 -19.89 -6.25
C ASP A 200 -9.03 -20.06 -5.07
N SER A 201 -9.04 -19.16 -4.09
CA SER A 201 -10.04 -19.15 -3.01
C SER A 201 -11.46 -18.92 -3.51
N ILE A 202 -11.58 -18.20 -4.63
CA ILE A 202 -12.84 -17.93 -5.33
C ILE A 202 -12.61 -18.13 -6.84
N LEU A 203 -13.42 -18.99 -7.42
CA LEU A 203 -13.53 -19.12 -8.87
C LEU A 203 -14.77 -18.42 -9.38
N GLU A 204 -14.76 -18.00 -10.63
CA GLU A 204 -15.88 -17.30 -11.25
C GLU A 204 -16.09 -17.82 -12.68
N ILE A 205 -17.34 -18.06 -13.05
CA ILE A 205 -17.71 -18.41 -14.42
C ILE A 205 -18.53 -17.25 -14.99
N HIS A 206 -18.09 -16.74 -16.13
CA HIS A 206 -18.81 -15.73 -16.88
C HIS A 206 -19.72 -16.41 -17.91
N VAL A 207 -21.02 -16.32 -17.66
CA VAL A 207 -22.05 -16.98 -18.48
C VAL A 207 -22.77 -15.94 -19.35
N PRO A 208 -22.52 -15.87 -20.65
CA PRO A 208 -23.29 -15.02 -21.55
C PRO A 208 -24.69 -15.63 -21.76
N THR A 209 -25.72 -14.83 -21.49
CA THR A 209 -27.14 -15.22 -21.54
C THR A 209 -27.90 -14.24 -22.42
N ASP A 210 -28.82 -14.70 -23.24
CA ASP A 210 -29.71 -13.81 -24.02
C ASP A 210 -30.48 -12.88 -23.09
N SER A 211 -30.57 -11.60 -23.45
CA SER A 211 -31.24 -10.59 -22.63
C SER A 211 -32.73 -10.82 -22.43
N ARG A 212 -33.38 -11.53 -23.36
CA ARG A 212 -34.78 -11.90 -23.26
C ARG A 212 -34.98 -12.99 -22.21
N ASP A 213 -34.11 -14.02 -22.24
CA ASP A 213 -34.13 -15.10 -21.26
C ASP A 213 -33.79 -14.56 -19.87
N ALA A 214 -32.76 -13.70 -19.76
CA ALA A 214 -32.42 -13.05 -18.52
C ALA A 214 -33.60 -12.24 -17.93
N ARG A 215 -34.29 -11.46 -18.74
CA ARG A 215 -35.49 -10.70 -18.33
C ARG A 215 -36.65 -11.60 -17.88
N GLN A 216 -36.87 -12.69 -18.58
CA GLN A 216 -37.99 -13.58 -18.34
C GLN A 216 -37.78 -14.46 -17.12
N TRP A 217 -36.56 -14.97 -16.91
CA TRP A 217 -36.29 -16.05 -15.98
C TRP A 217 -35.51 -15.66 -14.73
N LEU A 218 -34.69 -14.59 -14.77
CA LEU A 218 -33.94 -14.16 -13.58
C LEU A 218 -34.88 -13.65 -12.49
N LEU A 219 -34.51 -13.95 -11.25
CA LEU A 219 -35.23 -13.50 -10.07
C LEU A 219 -34.66 -12.14 -9.64
N PHE A 220 -35.53 -11.15 -9.57
CA PHE A 220 -35.20 -9.83 -9.05
C PHE A 220 -36.05 -9.51 -7.84
N ASN A 221 -35.44 -9.19 -6.72
CA ASN A 221 -36.12 -8.67 -5.55
C ASN A 221 -36.60 -7.25 -5.82
N GLY A 222 -37.88 -6.99 -5.76
CA GLY A 222 -38.48 -5.66 -5.99
C GLY A 222 -38.17 -4.63 -4.87
N LYS A 223 -37.20 -4.89 -3.98
CA LYS A 223 -36.79 -3.94 -2.96
C LYS A 223 -35.86 -2.90 -3.60
N PRO A 224 -36.12 -1.59 -3.37
CA PRO A 224 -35.20 -0.57 -3.82
C PRO A 224 -33.83 -0.84 -3.19
N ALA A 225 -32.79 -0.86 -4.03
CA ALA A 225 -31.43 -1.07 -3.58
C ALA A 225 -31.05 -0.07 -2.49
N ALA A 226 -30.51 -0.57 -1.40
CA ALA A 226 -29.95 0.25 -0.32
C ALA A 226 -28.77 1.12 -0.78
N SER A 227 -28.19 0.82 -1.94
CA SER A 227 -27.11 1.57 -2.59
C SER A 227 -27.56 2.01 -4.00
N LYS A 228 -27.52 3.32 -4.27
CA LYS A 228 -27.80 3.93 -5.58
C LYS A 228 -26.76 3.58 -6.67
N THR A 229 -25.76 2.78 -6.36
CA THR A 229 -24.59 2.53 -7.21
C THR A 229 -24.56 1.18 -7.94
N ALA A 230 -25.45 0.24 -7.62
CA ALA A 230 -25.46 -1.07 -8.27
C ALA A 230 -26.51 -1.14 -9.38
N TRP A 231 -26.09 -1.37 -10.63
CA TRP A 231 -26.94 -1.39 -11.82
C TRP A 231 -28.03 -2.47 -11.80
N PHE A 232 -27.76 -3.60 -11.15
CA PHE A 232 -28.68 -4.72 -11.02
C PHE A 232 -28.83 -5.15 -9.55
N ALA A 233 -28.99 -4.17 -8.66
CA ALA A 233 -29.01 -4.37 -7.21
C ALA A 233 -30.17 -5.22 -6.67
N GLY A 234 -31.04 -5.71 -7.51
CA GLY A 234 -32.15 -6.57 -7.12
C GLY A 234 -32.01 -8.03 -7.57
N LEU A 235 -30.85 -8.42 -8.13
CA LEU A 235 -30.66 -9.82 -8.55
C LEU A 235 -30.61 -10.73 -7.32
N GLU A 236 -31.45 -11.77 -7.30
CA GLU A 236 -31.40 -12.76 -6.23
C GLU A 236 -30.24 -13.73 -6.43
N PRO A 237 -29.38 -13.92 -5.41
CA PRO A 237 -28.37 -14.96 -5.46
C PRO A 237 -29.03 -16.33 -5.41
N VAL A 238 -28.93 -17.09 -6.48
CA VAL A 238 -29.48 -18.47 -6.60
C VAL A 238 -28.32 -19.46 -6.72
N VAL A 239 -28.50 -20.66 -6.18
CA VAL A 239 -27.56 -21.76 -6.36
C VAL A 239 -27.69 -22.30 -7.78
N CYS A 240 -26.56 -22.34 -8.48
CA CYS A 240 -26.46 -22.85 -9.86
C CYS A 240 -25.72 -24.18 -9.86
N ASN A 241 -26.14 -25.07 -10.74
CA ASN A 241 -25.45 -26.33 -11.00
C ASN A 241 -24.42 -26.10 -12.12
N ILE A 242 -23.23 -26.64 -11.93
CA ILE A 242 -22.10 -26.47 -12.84
C ILE A 242 -21.65 -27.87 -13.27
N HIS A 243 -21.55 -28.11 -14.55
CA HIS A 243 -21.12 -29.37 -15.14
C HIS A 243 -19.93 -29.09 -16.07
N TRP A 244 -18.85 -29.88 -15.96
CA TRP A 244 -17.78 -29.82 -16.95
C TRP A 244 -18.28 -30.39 -18.29
N THR A 245 -18.11 -29.62 -19.36
CA THR A 245 -18.68 -29.99 -20.70
C THR A 245 -18.09 -31.25 -21.28
N GLU A 246 -16.83 -31.56 -20.92
CA GLU A 246 -16.10 -32.73 -21.40
C GLU A 246 -16.32 -33.99 -20.53
N ASP A 247 -16.98 -33.82 -19.37
CA ASP A 247 -17.22 -34.93 -18.47
C ASP A 247 -18.49 -35.72 -18.84
N THR A 248 -18.30 -36.97 -19.21
CA THR A 248 -19.37 -37.90 -19.49
C THR A 248 -19.90 -38.63 -18.26
N THR A 249 -19.23 -38.51 -17.11
CA THR A 249 -19.58 -39.19 -15.86
C THR A 249 -20.55 -38.42 -15.00
N GLY A 250 -20.80 -37.15 -15.33
CA GLY A 250 -21.84 -36.32 -14.73
C GLY A 250 -21.43 -35.67 -13.40
N HIS A 251 -20.15 -35.36 -13.21
CA HIS A 251 -19.71 -34.58 -12.06
C HIS A 251 -20.36 -33.20 -12.03
N MET A 252 -20.77 -32.76 -10.84
CA MET A 252 -21.49 -31.53 -10.64
C MET A 252 -20.90 -30.76 -9.45
N TRP A 253 -20.67 -29.48 -9.66
CA TRP A 253 -20.33 -28.52 -8.60
C TRP A 253 -21.47 -27.53 -8.41
N GLN A 254 -21.49 -26.88 -7.26
CA GLN A 254 -22.42 -25.83 -6.94
C GLN A 254 -21.74 -24.48 -6.92
N GLY A 255 -22.37 -23.49 -7.51
CA GLY A 255 -21.94 -22.11 -7.45
C GLY A 255 -23.13 -21.21 -7.14
N ARG A 256 -22.88 -19.95 -6.90
CA ARG A 256 -23.90 -18.95 -6.63
C ARG A 256 -23.89 -17.85 -7.68
N LEU A 257 -25.05 -17.57 -8.26
CA LEU A 257 -25.23 -16.38 -9.10
C LEU A 257 -24.97 -15.13 -8.26
N ASP A 258 -23.96 -14.33 -8.63
CA ASP A 258 -23.51 -13.18 -7.86
C ASP A 258 -23.99 -11.86 -8.45
N ARG A 259 -23.67 -11.60 -9.71
CA ARG A 259 -23.97 -10.32 -10.36
C ARG A 259 -24.09 -10.42 -11.87
N VAL A 260 -24.60 -9.35 -12.46
CA VAL A 260 -24.45 -9.06 -13.88
C VAL A 260 -23.16 -8.28 -14.10
N VAL A 261 -22.26 -8.83 -14.93
CA VAL A 261 -20.96 -8.25 -15.23
C VAL A 261 -21.07 -7.14 -16.26
N GLN A 262 -21.73 -7.48 -17.39
CA GLN A 262 -21.80 -6.59 -18.54
C GLN A 262 -23.01 -6.90 -19.44
N PHE A 263 -23.48 -5.86 -20.15
CA PHE A 263 -24.42 -5.97 -21.25
C PHE A 263 -23.70 -5.72 -22.58
N HIS A 264 -23.72 -6.68 -23.47
CA HIS A 264 -23.12 -6.58 -24.80
C HIS A 264 -24.17 -6.10 -25.80
N ARG A 265 -23.97 -4.91 -26.36
CA ARG A 265 -24.93 -4.28 -27.29
C ARG A 265 -25.06 -5.00 -28.61
N GLU A 266 -23.96 -5.51 -29.14
CA GLU A 266 -23.91 -6.17 -30.46
C GLU A 266 -24.65 -7.51 -30.44
N THR A 267 -24.37 -8.32 -29.43
CA THR A 267 -25.00 -9.68 -29.30
C THR A 267 -26.30 -9.66 -28.51
N ARG A 268 -26.64 -8.55 -27.85
CA ARG A 268 -27.77 -8.39 -26.93
C ARG A 268 -27.76 -9.43 -25.80
N THR A 269 -26.58 -9.77 -25.32
CA THR A 269 -26.41 -10.72 -24.22
C THR A 269 -26.03 -10.01 -22.93
N LEU A 270 -26.44 -10.57 -21.81
CA LEU A 270 -26.01 -10.24 -20.46
C LEU A 270 -24.98 -11.27 -20.02
N THR A 271 -23.82 -10.84 -19.57
CA THR A 271 -22.87 -11.74 -18.93
C THR A 271 -23.16 -11.79 -17.43
N LEU A 272 -23.50 -12.98 -16.96
CA LEU A 272 -23.75 -13.29 -15.56
C LEU A 272 -22.49 -13.87 -14.93
N ALA A 273 -22.18 -13.46 -13.71
CA ALA A 273 -21.08 -14.05 -12.92
C ALA A 273 -21.66 -15.06 -11.94
N VAL A 274 -21.15 -16.27 -12.00
CA VAL A 274 -21.41 -17.33 -11.02
C VAL A 274 -20.13 -17.59 -10.24
N ARG A 275 -20.17 -17.40 -8.92
CA ARG A 275 -19.03 -17.62 -8.01
C ARG A 275 -19.10 -19.00 -7.40
N ILE A 276 -17.92 -19.57 -7.22
CA ILE A 276 -17.69 -20.86 -6.59
C ILE A 276 -16.60 -20.67 -5.55
N ASP A 277 -16.85 -20.98 -4.30
CA ASP A 277 -15.84 -20.96 -3.24
C ASP A 277 -14.91 -22.17 -3.37
N ALA A 278 -13.67 -22.07 -2.94
CA ALA A 278 -12.67 -23.16 -3.03
C ALA A 278 -13.16 -24.46 -2.40
N ALA A 279 -13.94 -24.38 -1.31
CA ALA A 279 -14.52 -25.53 -0.65
C ALA A 279 -15.51 -26.27 -1.58
N ASP A 280 -16.34 -25.53 -2.32
CA ASP A 280 -17.30 -26.09 -3.26
C ASP A 280 -16.61 -26.59 -4.54
N ALA A 281 -15.54 -25.94 -4.97
CA ALA A 281 -14.73 -26.34 -6.12
C ALA A 281 -13.98 -27.67 -5.89
N THR A 282 -13.61 -27.94 -4.63
CA THR A 282 -12.93 -29.18 -4.21
C THR A 282 -13.90 -30.22 -3.62
N ALA A 283 -15.15 -29.81 -3.32
CA ALA A 283 -16.19 -30.70 -2.80
C ALA A 283 -16.60 -31.69 -3.87
N GLY A 284 -16.17 -32.92 -3.76
CA GLY A 284 -16.52 -33.99 -4.70
C GLY A 284 -16.34 -35.38 -4.07
N ASN A 285 -16.83 -36.39 -4.75
CA ASN A 285 -16.60 -37.77 -4.38
C ASN A 285 -15.11 -38.12 -4.51
N PRO A 286 -14.58 -39.07 -3.74
CA PRO A 286 -13.21 -39.55 -3.89
C PRO A 286 -12.93 -39.96 -5.34
N GLY A 287 -11.97 -39.29 -5.99
CA GLY A 287 -11.59 -39.51 -7.39
C GLY A 287 -12.19 -38.53 -8.39
N GLN A 288 -12.99 -37.56 -7.94
CA GLN A 288 -13.44 -36.44 -8.76
C GLN A 288 -12.35 -35.38 -8.91
N LEU A 289 -12.15 -34.87 -10.13
CA LEU A 289 -11.27 -33.72 -10.35
C LEU A 289 -11.85 -32.47 -9.70
N PRO A 290 -11.03 -31.63 -9.06
CA PRO A 290 -11.48 -30.32 -8.60
C PRO A 290 -11.81 -29.42 -9.80
N LEU A 291 -12.73 -28.48 -9.59
CA LEU A 291 -12.98 -27.42 -10.56
C LEU A 291 -11.81 -26.46 -10.59
N VAL A 292 -11.17 -26.27 -11.74
CA VAL A 292 -9.98 -25.44 -11.88
C VAL A 292 -10.11 -24.41 -12.99
N ASP A 293 -9.30 -23.35 -12.89
CA ASP A 293 -9.15 -22.31 -13.91
C ASP A 293 -8.85 -22.90 -15.30
N GLY A 294 -9.60 -22.46 -16.31
CA GLY A 294 -9.50 -22.93 -17.69
C GLY A 294 -10.50 -24.02 -18.09
N MET A 295 -11.22 -24.65 -17.15
CA MET A 295 -12.27 -25.60 -17.48
C MET A 295 -13.45 -24.90 -18.16
N PHE A 296 -13.99 -25.50 -19.21
CA PHE A 296 -15.19 -25.01 -19.87
C PHE A 296 -16.43 -25.76 -19.37
N CYS A 297 -17.36 -25.01 -18.79
CA CYS A 297 -18.47 -25.57 -18.04
C CYS A 297 -19.83 -25.14 -18.59
N THR A 298 -20.83 -26.04 -18.46
CA THR A 298 -22.25 -25.74 -18.58
C THR A 298 -22.77 -25.31 -17.22
N VAL A 299 -23.47 -24.20 -17.17
CA VAL A 299 -24.07 -23.66 -15.95
C VAL A 299 -25.58 -23.62 -16.09
N GLU A 300 -26.27 -24.28 -15.16
CA GLU A 300 -27.72 -24.27 -15.05
C GLU A 300 -28.16 -23.30 -13.96
N ILE A 301 -28.75 -22.18 -14.34
CA ILE A 301 -29.20 -21.13 -13.44
C ILE A 301 -30.72 -21.33 -13.21
N PRO A 302 -31.17 -21.60 -11.97
CA PRO A 302 -32.59 -21.69 -11.66
C PRO A 302 -33.29 -20.36 -11.92
N GLY A 303 -34.42 -20.43 -12.59
CA GLY A 303 -35.25 -19.26 -12.88
C GLY A 303 -36.59 -19.32 -12.16
N LYS A 304 -37.49 -18.42 -12.55
CA LYS A 304 -38.84 -18.34 -11.99
C LYS A 304 -39.60 -19.66 -12.15
N THR A 305 -40.19 -20.14 -11.08
CA THR A 305 -41.06 -21.32 -11.12
C THR A 305 -42.43 -20.91 -11.61
N LEU A 306 -42.84 -21.45 -12.72
CA LEU A 306 -44.19 -21.27 -13.24
C LEU A 306 -45.13 -22.31 -12.61
N LYS A 307 -46.27 -21.85 -12.07
CA LYS A 307 -47.34 -22.73 -11.53
C LYS A 307 -48.43 -22.88 -12.55
N GLN A 308 -49.07 -24.04 -12.54
CA GLN A 308 -50.25 -24.36 -13.43
C GLN A 308 -49.90 -24.26 -14.93
N VAL A 309 -48.75 -24.80 -15.34
CA VAL A 309 -48.33 -24.86 -16.73
C VAL A 309 -48.12 -26.31 -17.18
N PHE A 310 -48.35 -26.58 -18.44
CA PHE A 310 -48.04 -27.85 -19.06
C PHE A 310 -46.78 -27.75 -19.91
N LYS A 311 -45.83 -28.66 -19.73
CA LYS A 311 -44.65 -28.76 -20.58
C LYS A 311 -45.02 -29.52 -21.84
N LEU A 312 -45.07 -28.81 -22.96
CA LEU A 312 -45.37 -29.40 -24.26
C LEU A 312 -44.13 -29.39 -25.13
N PRO A 313 -43.84 -30.47 -25.89
CA PRO A 313 -42.79 -30.43 -26.89
C PRO A 313 -43.17 -29.43 -27.98
N ARG A 314 -42.21 -28.71 -28.54
CA ARG A 314 -42.45 -27.64 -29.53
C ARG A 314 -43.21 -28.15 -30.77
N GLN A 315 -43.06 -29.42 -31.11
CA GLN A 315 -43.77 -30.09 -32.21
C GLN A 315 -45.28 -30.24 -31.99
N ALA A 316 -45.74 -30.18 -30.72
CA ALA A 316 -47.18 -30.25 -30.39
C ALA A 316 -47.88 -28.90 -30.51
N VAL A 317 -47.15 -27.82 -30.80
CA VAL A 317 -47.70 -26.47 -30.95
C VAL A 317 -47.70 -26.08 -32.43
N SER A 318 -48.86 -25.80 -32.97
CA SER A 318 -49.01 -25.37 -34.36
C SER A 318 -48.46 -23.97 -34.60
N PHE A 319 -48.28 -23.56 -35.88
CA PHE A 319 -47.87 -22.20 -36.24
C PHE A 319 -48.80 -21.10 -35.71
N SER A 320 -50.07 -21.44 -35.44
CA SER A 320 -51.07 -20.55 -34.85
C SER A 320 -51.07 -20.53 -33.33
N ASN A 321 -50.02 -21.09 -32.67
CA ASN A 321 -49.92 -21.25 -31.21
C ASN A 321 -51.10 -22.03 -30.57
N THR A 322 -51.70 -22.95 -31.33
CA THR A 322 -52.73 -23.86 -30.83
C THR A 322 -52.17 -25.25 -30.62
N VAL A 323 -52.67 -25.92 -29.60
CA VAL A 323 -52.36 -27.33 -29.30
C VAL A 323 -53.62 -28.16 -29.55
N TYR A 324 -53.47 -29.20 -30.32
CA TYR A 324 -54.57 -30.19 -30.54
C TYR A 324 -54.43 -31.32 -29.51
N MET A 325 -55.43 -31.50 -28.71
CA MET A 325 -55.55 -32.63 -27.78
C MET A 325 -56.17 -33.83 -28.48
#